data_7b13187ad224f895c6b32cabf91dc6cc
#
_entry.id   7b13187ad224f895c6b32cabf91dc6cc
#
_cell.length_a   1.000
_cell.length_b   1.000
_cell.length_c   1.000
_cell.angle_alpha   90.00
_cell.angle_beta   90.00
_cell.angle_gamma   90.00
#
_symmetry.space_group_name_H-M   'P 1'
#
loop_
_entity.id
_entity.type
_entity.pdbx_description
1 polymer ?
#
loop_
_entity_poly.entity_id
_entity_poly.type
_entity_poly.pdbx_seq_one_letter_code
_entity_poly.pdbx_strand_id
1 'polypeptide(L)'
;MAPKQSSHLTLAWAFLPLILFLFPLLIESRSTPPSHLPKEGKHHHQPFEFIKKLEGCHKGETVKGLHQLKQYFEKFGYLPRHLTNTTTNDDDSFDDLLESTVKSYQLNYHLNVTGELDAATVKQMTRPRCGVPDVVNGRTRSGKDGRHLNSAQLHVVSHYEFFPGEPRWRKSHLTYGFLSGVQSIDIQSLRSICASAFARWQRVSIFTFEEIGDVNSADLKIGFFRGNHGDGAHNSFDGFQGTLAHAFSPPGGHFHFDADENWGINPSSNDAVDLESVAVHEIGHLLGLDHSFDTSAVMYAYFGYGLRKVNLAADDIAGIQDLYN
;
A
#
# COMPACT_ATOMS: atom_id res chain seq x y z
N MET A 1 -29.64 42.35 73.40
CA MET A 1 -29.92 43.76 73.21
C MET A 1 -30.13 44.04 71.72
N ALA A 2 -31.37 44.28 71.34
CA ALA A 2 -31.71 44.87 70.04
C ALA A 2 -31.53 46.40 70.13
N PRO A 3 -31.48 47.14 69.02
CA PRO A 3 -32.71 47.59 68.35
C PRO A 3 -32.61 47.49 66.81
N LYS A 4 -33.67 47.15 66.18
CA LYS A 4 -34.78 47.80 65.49
C LYS A 4 -34.47 49.20 64.89
N GLN A 5 -34.70 49.35 63.60
CA GLN A 5 -35.49 50.39 62.90
C GLN A 5 -35.03 50.45 61.46
N SER A 6 -35.78 50.75 60.47
CA SER A 6 -37.18 50.92 60.08
C SER A 6 -37.20 51.32 58.59
N SER A 7 -38.22 50.86 57.93
CA SER A 7 -38.67 51.15 56.60
C SER A 7 -38.71 52.63 56.17
N HIS A 8 -38.34 52.88 54.88
CA HIS A 8 -39.03 53.91 54.10
C HIS A 8 -39.15 53.47 52.60
N LEU A 9 -40.41 53.29 52.22
CA LEU A 9 -40.84 53.21 50.85
C LEU A 9 -40.76 54.61 50.21
N THR A 10 -40.11 54.70 49.07
CA THR A 10 -40.34 55.84 48.15
C THR A 10 -40.60 55.27 46.73
N LEU A 11 -41.87 55.51 46.30
CA LEU A 11 -42.30 55.32 44.92
C LEU A 11 -41.63 56.41 44.05
N ALA A 12 -40.90 56.00 43.03
CA ALA A 12 -40.47 56.88 41.99
C ALA A 12 -41.00 56.36 40.65
N TRP A 13 -41.78 57.18 40.00
CA TRP A 13 -42.34 57.00 38.64
C TRP A 13 -41.21 57.05 37.61
N ALA A 14 -41.02 55.97 36.85
CA ALA A 14 -40.08 55.92 35.78
C ALA A 14 -40.81 56.12 34.45
N PHE A 15 -40.41 57.16 33.73
CA PHE A 15 -40.77 57.40 32.35
C PHE A 15 -40.12 56.37 31.45
N LEU A 16 -40.94 55.72 30.64
CA LEU A 16 -40.48 54.78 29.62
C LEU A 16 -40.19 55.54 28.31
N PRO A 17 -38.98 55.61 27.77
CA PRO A 17 -38.78 56.09 26.43
C PRO A 17 -39.08 54.96 25.42
N LEU A 18 -40.01 55.25 24.53
CA LEU A 18 -40.35 54.46 23.36
C LEU A 18 -39.17 54.47 22.40
N ILE A 19 -38.33 53.45 22.39
CA ILE A 19 -37.26 53.29 21.41
C ILE A 19 -37.86 52.59 20.19
N LEU A 20 -38.10 53.34 19.11
CA LEU A 20 -38.38 52.80 17.79
C LEU A 20 -37.13 52.08 17.27
N PHE A 21 -37.14 50.75 17.28
CA PHE A 21 -36.15 49.97 16.53
C PHE A 21 -36.51 50.03 15.05
N LEU A 22 -35.80 50.85 14.32
CA LEU A 22 -35.67 50.74 12.88
C LEU A 22 -34.84 49.49 12.58
N PHE A 23 -35.48 48.38 12.23
CA PHE A 23 -34.83 47.22 11.66
C PHE A 23 -34.35 47.58 10.24
N PRO A 24 -33.05 47.52 9.94
CA PRO A 24 -32.62 47.54 8.55
C PRO A 24 -33.05 46.21 7.93
N LEU A 25 -33.82 46.23 6.86
CA LEU A 25 -34.08 45.12 5.98
C LEU A 25 -32.71 44.66 5.42
N LEU A 26 -32.13 43.66 6.05
CA LEU A 26 -31.02 42.91 5.45
C LEU A 26 -31.63 42.15 4.28
N ILE A 27 -31.38 42.65 3.08
CA ILE A 27 -31.52 41.88 1.85
C ILE A 27 -30.48 40.77 1.94
N GLU A 28 -30.88 39.56 2.37
CA GLU A 28 -30.09 38.35 2.17
C GLU A 28 -29.93 38.16 0.67
N SER A 29 -28.78 38.57 0.13
CA SER A 29 -28.36 38.09 -1.16
C SER A 29 -28.11 36.59 -0.98
N ARG A 30 -29.05 35.74 -1.40
CA ARG A 30 -28.83 34.34 -1.61
C ARG A 30 -27.65 34.19 -2.59
N SER A 31 -26.45 34.03 -2.05
CA SER A 31 -25.35 33.46 -2.81
C SER A 31 -25.79 32.04 -3.17
N THR A 32 -26.17 31.84 -4.42
CA THR A 32 -26.22 30.48 -4.98
C THR A 32 -24.91 29.82 -4.71
N PRO A 33 -24.87 28.57 -4.13
CA PRO A 33 -23.63 27.84 -4.01
C PRO A 33 -23.02 27.73 -5.41
N PRO A 34 -21.71 27.86 -5.55
CA PRO A 34 -21.06 27.71 -6.83
C PRO A 34 -21.52 26.38 -7.42
N SER A 35 -22.11 26.45 -8.62
CA SER A 35 -22.40 25.26 -9.40
C SER A 35 -21.18 24.40 -9.41
N HIS A 36 -21.30 23.16 -8.92
CA HIS A 36 -20.29 22.12 -9.12
C HIS A 36 -20.12 22.00 -10.63
N LEU A 37 -19.13 22.71 -11.17
CA LEU A 37 -18.54 22.34 -12.44
C LEU A 37 -18.19 20.86 -12.31
N PRO A 38 -18.58 20.01 -13.25
CA PRO A 38 -18.08 18.64 -13.29
C PRO A 38 -16.55 18.75 -13.23
N LYS A 39 -15.92 18.17 -12.22
CA LYS A 39 -14.47 17.97 -12.28
C LYS A 39 -14.25 17.25 -13.60
N GLU A 40 -13.65 17.92 -14.56
CA GLU A 40 -13.12 17.26 -15.74
C GLU A 40 -12.36 16.05 -15.23
N GLY A 41 -12.88 14.88 -15.57
CA GLY A 41 -12.24 13.62 -15.20
C GLY A 41 -10.85 13.67 -15.80
N LYS A 42 -9.85 13.96 -14.98
CA LYS A 42 -8.47 13.68 -15.36
C LYS A 42 -8.49 12.21 -15.68
N HIS A 43 -8.35 11.86 -16.95
CA HIS A 43 -8.05 10.50 -17.38
C HIS A 43 -6.70 10.17 -16.75
N HIS A 44 -6.71 9.67 -15.50
CA HIS A 44 -5.54 9.13 -14.89
C HIS A 44 -5.17 7.90 -15.71
N HIS A 45 -4.03 7.96 -16.37
CA HIS A 45 -3.46 6.82 -17.06
C HIS A 45 -3.19 5.76 -15.99
N GLN A 46 -3.88 4.61 -16.08
CA GLN A 46 -3.67 3.49 -15.17
C GLN A 46 -2.43 2.73 -15.66
N PRO A 47 -1.38 2.60 -14.85
CA PRO A 47 -0.08 2.10 -15.31
C PRO A 47 -0.13 0.72 -15.96
N PHE A 48 -0.98 -0.20 -15.47
CA PHE A 48 -1.08 -1.57 -15.98
C PHE A 48 -2.25 -1.79 -16.94
N GLU A 49 -3.01 -0.74 -17.30
CA GLU A 49 -4.17 -0.85 -18.20
C GLU A 49 -3.78 -1.34 -19.62
N PHE A 50 -2.55 -1.06 -20.04
CA PHE A 50 -2.04 -1.53 -21.34
C PHE A 50 -2.06 -3.06 -21.45
N ILE A 51 -1.91 -3.80 -20.33
CA ILE A 51 -1.89 -5.25 -20.29
C ILE A 51 -3.22 -5.84 -20.79
N LYS A 52 -4.36 -5.15 -20.55
CA LYS A 52 -5.67 -5.57 -21.04
C LYS A 52 -5.73 -5.66 -22.57
N LYS A 53 -4.93 -4.84 -23.26
CA LYS A 53 -4.87 -4.87 -24.74
C LYS A 53 -4.04 -6.03 -25.28
N LEU A 54 -3.33 -6.70 -24.40
CA LEU A 54 -2.49 -7.86 -24.74
C LEU A 54 -3.19 -9.20 -24.38
N GLU A 55 -4.47 -9.16 -23.94
CA GLU A 55 -5.23 -10.38 -23.64
C GLU A 55 -5.31 -11.28 -24.89
N GLY A 56 -5.00 -12.55 -24.71
CA GLY A 56 -4.94 -13.55 -25.76
C GLY A 56 -3.59 -13.68 -26.45
N CYS A 57 -2.64 -12.76 -26.21
CA CYS A 57 -1.31 -12.86 -26.83
C CYS A 57 -0.57 -14.10 -26.35
N HIS A 58 0.14 -14.72 -27.30
CA HIS A 58 0.91 -15.93 -27.08
C HIS A 58 2.18 -15.97 -27.95
N LYS A 59 3.01 -16.97 -27.73
CA LYS A 59 4.29 -17.13 -28.41
C LYS A 59 4.16 -17.12 -29.92
N GLY A 60 5.07 -16.40 -30.56
CA GLY A 60 5.16 -16.24 -32.03
C GLY A 60 4.50 -14.95 -32.53
N GLU A 61 3.81 -14.21 -31.71
CA GLU A 61 3.17 -12.96 -32.07
C GLU A 61 4.09 -11.75 -31.86
N THR A 62 3.83 -10.70 -32.62
CA THR A 62 4.46 -9.37 -32.44
C THR A 62 3.34 -8.35 -32.25
N VAL A 63 3.17 -7.87 -31.04
CA VAL A 63 2.06 -6.99 -30.65
C VAL A 63 2.59 -5.81 -29.86
N LYS A 64 2.23 -4.61 -30.30
CA LYS A 64 2.64 -3.36 -29.62
C LYS A 64 2.23 -3.37 -28.15
N GLY A 65 3.20 -3.16 -27.27
CA GLY A 65 3.03 -3.19 -25.83
C GLY A 65 3.67 -4.40 -25.15
N LEU A 66 4.12 -5.40 -25.90
CA LEU A 66 4.84 -6.54 -25.32
C LEU A 66 6.19 -6.11 -24.72
N HIS A 67 6.84 -5.07 -25.27
CA HIS A 67 8.00 -4.47 -24.63
C HIS A 67 7.67 -3.91 -23.23
N GLN A 68 6.55 -3.21 -23.06
CA GLN A 68 6.11 -2.71 -21.75
C GLN A 68 5.78 -3.87 -20.78
N LEU A 69 5.24 -4.98 -21.30
CA LEU A 69 5.01 -6.19 -20.52
C LEU A 69 6.32 -6.82 -20.04
N LYS A 70 7.36 -6.86 -20.90
CA LYS A 70 8.70 -7.30 -20.49
C LYS A 70 9.26 -6.42 -19.38
N GLN A 71 9.06 -5.09 -19.44
CA GLN A 71 9.44 -4.15 -18.37
C GLN A 71 8.65 -4.41 -17.07
N TYR A 72 7.36 -4.73 -17.14
CA TYR A 72 6.58 -5.16 -15.98
C TYR A 72 7.20 -6.39 -15.33
N PHE A 73 7.51 -7.43 -16.10
CA PHE A 73 8.14 -8.64 -15.58
C PHE A 73 9.56 -8.38 -15.03
N GLU A 74 10.30 -7.45 -15.63
CA GLU A 74 11.59 -7.01 -15.11
C GLU A 74 11.43 -6.28 -13.76
N LYS A 75 10.45 -5.36 -13.65
CA LYS A 75 10.16 -4.63 -12.42
C LYS A 75 9.87 -5.59 -11.25
N PHE A 76 9.11 -6.65 -11.51
CA PHE A 76 8.74 -7.61 -10.48
C PHE A 76 9.64 -8.86 -10.41
N GLY A 77 10.77 -8.83 -11.12
CA GLY A 77 11.86 -9.80 -10.98
C GLY A 77 11.74 -11.08 -11.82
N TYR A 78 10.66 -11.25 -12.58
CA TYR A 78 10.44 -12.42 -13.45
C TYR A 78 11.39 -12.47 -14.65
N LEU A 79 11.85 -11.30 -15.12
CA LEU A 79 12.87 -11.19 -16.15
C LEU A 79 14.16 -10.57 -15.59
N PRO A 80 15.34 -11.08 -15.99
CA PRO A 80 16.61 -10.48 -15.61
C PRO A 80 16.83 -9.14 -16.32
N ARG A 81 17.23 -8.12 -15.56
CA ARG A 81 17.43 -6.73 -16.02
C ARG A 81 18.38 -6.58 -17.23
N HIS A 82 19.36 -7.47 -17.36
CA HIS A 82 20.36 -7.36 -18.43
C HIS A 82 19.84 -7.82 -19.81
N LEU A 83 18.74 -8.52 -19.87
CA LEU A 83 18.18 -9.02 -21.11
C LEU A 83 17.35 -7.98 -21.85
N THR A 84 16.73 -7.05 -21.15
CA THR A 84 15.98 -5.94 -21.75
C THR A 84 16.89 -4.81 -22.26
N ASN A 85 18.11 -4.67 -21.70
CA ASN A 85 19.08 -3.65 -22.13
C ASN A 85 19.84 -4.02 -23.44
N THR A 86 19.78 -5.27 -23.88
CA THR A 86 20.47 -5.75 -25.08
C THR A 86 19.59 -5.86 -26.32
N THR A 87 18.27 -5.87 -26.11
CA THR A 87 17.29 -5.79 -27.16
C THR A 87 17.00 -4.32 -27.48
N THR A 88 16.88 -4.00 -28.76
CA THR A 88 16.46 -2.67 -29.22
C THR A 88 15.22 -2.24 -28.43
N ASN A 89 15.13 -0.97 -28.04
CA ASN A 89 14.05 -0.41 -27.19
C ASN A 89 12.61 -0.64 -27.69
N ASP A 90 12.38 -1.56 -28.61
CA ASP A 90 11.12 -1.76 -29.33
C ASP A 90 10.88 -3.25 -29.64
N ASP A 91 11.36 -4.17 -28.77
CA ASP A 91 11.12 -5.60 -28.98
C ASP A 91 9.73 -6.01 -28.48
N ASP A 92 8.74 -5.82 -29.33
CA ASP A 92 7.35 -6.22 -29.13
C ASP A 92 7.07 -7.68 -29.55
N SER A 93 8.09 -8.57 -29.56
CA SER A 93 7.92 -9.99 -29.86
C SER A 93 7.56 -10.81 -28.61
N PHE A 94 6.66 -11.76 -28.78
CA PHE A 94 6.35 -12.78 -27.77
C PHE A 94 7.24 -14.01 -28.04
N ASP A 95 8.42 -14.02 -27.45
CA ASP A 95 9.45 -15.04 -27.63
C ASP A 95 9.36 -16.19 -26.61
N ASP A 96 10.27 -17.17 -26.69
CA ASP A 96 10.38 -18.30 -25.74
C ASP A 96 10.63 -17.85 -24.32
N LEU A 97 11.37 -16.76 -24.15
CA LEU A 97 11.68 -16.21 -22.83
C LEU A 97 10.44 -15.62 -22.18
N LEU A 98 9.65 -14.84 -22.95
CA LEU A 98 8.41 -14.26 -22.43
C LEU A 98 7.38 -15.36 -22.13
N GLU A 99 7.25 -16.40 -22.96
CA GLU A 99 6.39 -17.55 -22.68
C GLU A 99 6.77 -18.23 -21.35
N SER A 100 8.05 -18.50 -21.13
CA SER A 100 8.54 -19.12 -19.89
C SER A 100 8.33 -18.21 -18.68
N THR A 101 8.43 -16.90 -18.87
CA THR A 101 8.18 -15.87 -17.86
C THR A 101 6.70 -15.84 -17.45
N VAL A 102 5.79 -15.84 -18.44
CA VAL A 102 4.34 -15.91 -18.18
C VAL A 102 4.00 -17.19 -17.42
N LYS A 103 4.55 -18.34 -17.83
CA LYS A 103 4.36 -19.63 -17.11
C LYS A 103 4.83 -19.55 -15.66
N SER A 104 5.97 -18.94 -15.40
CA SER A 104 6.50 -18.76 -14.04
C SER A 104 5.60 -17.86 -13.20
N TYR A 105 5.10 -16.77 -13.78
CA TYR A 105 4.15 -15.89 -13.12
C TYR A 105 2.83 -16.61 -12.79
N GLN A 106 2.27 -17.34 -13.77
CA GLN A 106 1.04 -18.12 -13.61
C GLN A 106 1.19 -19.17 -12.49
N LEU A 107 2.34 -19.87 -12.48
CA LEU A 107 2.66 -20.86 -11.43
C LEU A 107 2.66 -20.23 -10.04
N ASN A 108 3.37 -19.09 -9.88
CA ASN A 108 3.49 -18.41 -8.59
C ASN A 108 2.13 -17.94 -8.04
N TYR A 109 1.23 -17.51 -8.93
CA TYR A 109 -0.09 -17.02 -8.53
C TYR A 109 -1.20 -18.07 -8.66
N HIS A 110 -0.84 -19.36 -8.75
CA HIS A 110 -1.78 -20.49 -8.83
C HIS A 110 -2.81 -20.36 -9.95
N LEU A 111 -2.41 -19.73 -11.07
CA LEU A 111 -3.19 -19.67 -12.30
C LEU A 111 -2.94 -20.91 -13.16
N ASN A 112 -3.78 -21.14 -14.17
CA ASN A 112 -3.50 -22.15 -15.17
C ASN A 112 -2.22 -21.82 -15.91
N VAL A 113 -1.26 -22.76 -15.96
CA VAL A 113 0.05 -22.53 -16.57
C VAL A 113 -0.05 -22.74 -18.08
N THR A 114 -0.62 -21.76 -18.77
CA THR A 114 -0.83 -21.78 -20.23
C THR A 114 0.37 -21.26 -21.00
N GLY A 115 1.08 -20.27 -20.45
CA GLY A 115 2.11 -19.51 -21.14
C GLY A 115 1.55 -18.41 -22.03
N GLU A 116 0.24 -18.19 -22.01
CA GLU A 116 -0.49 -17.17 -22.75
C GLU A 116 -0.99 -16.07 -21.79
N LEU A 117 -1.26 -14.90 -22.30
CA LEU A 117 -1.92 -13.83 -21.54
C LEU A 117 -3.43 -14.06 -21.52
N ASP A 118 -3.87 -15.16 -20.92
CA ASP A 118 -5.28 -15.43 -20.76
C ASP A 118 -5.98 -14.42 -19.84
N ALA A 119 -7.31 -14.39 -19.87
CA ALA A 119 -8.13 -13.42 -19.11
C ALA A 119 -7.85 -13.46 -17.60
N ALA A 120 -7.54 -14.62 -17.02
CA ALA A 120 -7.22 -14.77 -15.60
C ALA A 120 -5.86 -14.14 -15.29
N THR A 121 -4.87 -14.36 -16.14
CA THR A 121 -3.52 -13.79 -16.05
C THR A 121 -3.59 -12.26 -16.16
N VAL A 122 -4.27 -11.74 -17.18
CA VAL A 122 -4.44 -10.30 -17.38
C VAL A 122 -5.16 -9.64 -16.20
N LYS A 123 -6.24 -10.26 -15.71
CA LYS A 123 -6.99 -9.79 -14.53
C LYS A 123 -6.10 -9.72 -13.30
N GLN A 124 -5.24 -10.70 -13.08
CA GLN A 124 -4.31 -10.71 -11.95
C GLN A 124 -3.26 -9.61 -12.08
N MET A 125 -2.64 -9.47 -13.24
CA MET A 125 -1.58 -8.51 -13.50
C MET A 125 -2.02 -7.04 -13.41
N THR A 126 -3.29 -6.76 -13.67
CA THR A 126 -3.85 -5.39 -13.68
C THR A 126 -4.37 -4.94 -12.30
N ARG A 127 -4.22 -5.76 -11.27
CA ARG A 127 -4.58 -5.37 -9.89
C ARG A 127 -3.55 -4.45 -9.27
N PRO A 128 -3.97 -3.55 -8.36
CA PRO A 128 -3.03 -2.78 -7.54
C PRO A 128 -2.19 -3.71 -6.66
N ARG A 129 -0.92 -3.39 -6.50
CA ARG A 129 0.02 -4.26 -5.81
C ARG A 129 1.14 -3.54 -5.08
N CYS A 130 1.83 -4.26 -4.20
CA CYS A 130 3.10 -3.86 -3.64
C CYS A 130 4.19 -3.77 -4.72
N GLY A 131 5.10 -2.79 -4.60
CA GLY A 131 6.20 -2.56 -5.53
C GLY A 131 7.42 -3.45 -5.32
N VAL A 132 7.48 -4.20 -4.22
CA VAL A 132 8.55 -5.15 -3.97
C VAL A 132 8.53 -6.25 -5.04
N PRO A 133 9.69 -6.64 -5.62
CA PRO A 133 9.73 -7.72 -6.61
C PRO A 133 9.37 -9.08 -6.01
N ASP A 134 8.62 -9.91 -6.75
CA ASP A 134 8.22 -11.26 -6.32
C ASP A 134 9.37 -12.28 -6.44
N VAL A 135 10.33 -11.98 -7.32
CA VAL A 135 11.44 -12.90 -7.68
C VAL A 135 12.74 -12.13 -7.67
N VAL A 136 13.80 -12.71 -7.12
CA VAL A 136 15.12 -12.13 -7.20
C VAL A 136 16.06 -13.05 -7.98
N ASN A 137 16.76 -12.50 -8.97
CA ASN A 137 17.72 -13.19 -9.84
C ASN A 137 17.15 -14.41 -10.59
N GLY A 138 15.89 -14.34 -11.03
CA GLY A 138 15.23 -15.39 -11.83
C GLY A 138 14.97 -16.69 -11.05
N ARG A 139 15.16 -16.69 -9.75
CA ARG A 139 14.75 -17.79 -8.88
C ARG A 139 13.43 -17.40 -8.24
N THR A 140 12.39 -18.20 -8.50
CA THR A 140 11.28 -18.26 -7.58
C THR A 140 11.90 -18.60 -6.24
N ARG A 141 11.61 -17.82 -5.22
CA ARG A 141 12.17 -18.00 -3.87
C ARG A 141 11.50 -19.18 -3.20
N SER A 142 11.42 -20.32 -3.88
CA SER A 142 10.98 -21.56 -3.29
C SER A 142 11.88 -21.83 -2.10
N GLY A 143 11.41 -21.40 -0.93
CA GLY A 143 12.08 -21.61 0.31
C GLY A 143 12.39 -23.09 0.50
N LYS A 144 13.44 -23.35 1.23
CA LYS A 144 13.88 -24.65 1.75
C LYS A 144 13.42 -25.82 0.90
N ASP A 145 14.33 -26.30 0.03
CA ASP A 145 14.25 -27.60 -0.61
C ASP A 145 13.43 -28.53 0.27
N GLY A 146 12.29 -29.02 -0.28
CA GLY A 146 11.40 -29.87 0.46
C GLY A 146 12.18 -30.96 1.20
N ARG A 147 12.42 -30.76 2.47
CA ARG A 147 12.79 -31.86 3.31
C ARG A 147 11.63 -32.82 3.25
N HIS A 148 11.79 -33.87 2.48
CA HIS A 148 10.96 -35.06 2.57
C HIS A 148 10.93 -35.50 4.04
N LEU A 149 10.05 -34.95 4.83
CA LEU A 149 9.67 -35.48 6.11
C LEU A 149 8.66 -36.60 5.83
N ASN A 150 9.04 -37.81 6.31
CA ASN A 150 8.29 -39.02 6.15
C ASN A 150 6.79 -38.83 6.45
N SER A 151 5.99 -39.41 5.58
CA SER A 151 4.55 -39.52 5.50
C SER A 151 3.86 -39.88 6.82
N ALA A 152 3.48 -38.92 7.64
CA ALA A 152 2.43 -39.06 8.67
C ALA A 152 2.05 -37.73 9.39
N GLN A 153 2.56 -36.56 8.99
CA GLN A 153 2.14 -35.28 9.56
C GLN A 153 1.46 -34.44 8.48
N LEU A 154 0.30 -33.86 8.83
CA LEU A 154 -0.36 -32.87 8.00
C LEU A 154 0.69 -31.85 7.54
N HIS A 155 0.98 -31.86 6.24
CA HIS A 155 1.84 -30.85 5.63
C HIS A 155 1.09 -29.52 5.60
N VAL A 156 1.35 -28.67 6.56
CA VAL A 156 1.12 -27.23 6.36
C VAL A 156 2.16 -26.81 5.35
N VAL A 157 1.75 -26.61 4.11
CA VAL A 157 2.60 -26.02 3.09
C VAL A 157 2.74 -24.55 3.47
N SER A 158 3.94 -24.12 3.89
CA SER A 158 4.22 -22.69 4.11
C SER A 158 4.33 -22.01 2.75
N HIS A 159 3.65 -20.87 2.62
CA HIS A 159 3.68 -20.03 1.42
C HIS A 159 4.46 -18.73 1.66
N TYR A 160 4.88 -18.46 2.91
CA TYR A 160 5.74 -17.32 3.23
C TYR A 160 7.14 -17.50 2.64
N GLU A 161 7.71 -16.39 2.25
CA GLU A 161 9.07 -16.31 1.71
C GLU A 161 9.89 -15.28 2.48
N PHE A 162 11.21 -15.35 2.32
CA PHE A 162 12.15 -14.39 2.88
C PHE A 162 12.96 -13.74 1.78
N PHE A 163 13.37 -12.51 2.01
CA PHE A 163 14.36 -11.88 1.13
C PHE A 163 15.64 -12.71 1.04
N PRO A 164 16.37 -12.67 -0.10
CA PRO A 164 17.63 -13.39 -0.25
C PRO A 164 18.62 -13.06 0.87
N GLY A 165 19.16 -14.09 1.50
CA GLY A 165 20.06 -13.96 2.63
C GLY A 165 19.37 -13.76 3.98
N GLU A 166 18.04 -13.82 3.99
CA GLU A 166 17.22 -13.72 5.21
C GLU A 166 17.66 -12.57 6.11
N PRO A 167 17.60 -11.31 5.58
CA PRO A 167 18.04 -10.14 6.34
C PRO A 167 17.17 -9.96 7.59
N ARG A 168 17.83 -9.66 8.73
CA ARG A 168 17.18 -9.59 10.04
C ARG A 168 17.64 -8.39 10.83
N TRP A 169 16.76 -7.83 11.63
CA TRP A 169 17.15 -6.89 12.67
C TRP A 169 17.91 -7.62 13.78
N ARG A 170 18.97 -6.99 14.27
CA ARG A 170 19.78 -7.53 15.39
C ARG A 170 19.31 -7.06 16.77
N LYS A 171 18.20 -6.31 16.80
CA LYS A 171 17.56 -5.78 18.01
C LYS A 171 16.05 -5.98 17.88
N SER A 172 15.36 -6.11 19.00
CA SER A 172 13.92 -6.32 19.07
C SER A 172 13.13 -5.03 19.33
N HIS A 173 13.78 -3.95 19.77
CA HIS A 173 13.15 -2.65 19.90
C HIS A 173 13.51 -1.79 18.70
N LEU A 174 12.50 -1.41 17.92
CA LEU A 174 12.65 -0.60 16.71
C LEU A 174 11.90 0.73 16.87
N THR A 175 12.57 1.80 16.49
CA THR A 175 11.96 3.13 16.46
C THR A 175 11.46 3.45 15.05
N TYR A 176 10.34 4.18 14.95
CA TYR A 176 9.84 4.65 13.67
C TYR A 176 9.51 6.13 13.68
N GLY A 177 9.52 6.75 12.51
CA GLY A 177 9.19 8.16 12.36
C GLY A 177 8.65 8.46 10.96
N PHE A 178 8.04 9.64 10.83
CA PHE A 178 7.38 10.06 9.61
C PHE A 178 8.19 11.12 8.89
N LEU A 179 8.50 10.88 7.62
CA LEU A 179 9.18 11.83 6.75
C LEU A 179 8.24 12.99 6.43
N SER A 180 8.81 14.20 6.42
CA SER A 180 8.13 15.36 5.88
C SER A 180 8.12 15.27 4.35
N GLY A 181 6.96 15.08 3.76
CA GLY A 181 6.82 14.91 2.32
C GLY A 181 5.42 15.30 1.86
N VAL A 182 4.97 14.68 0.77
CA VAL A 182 3.61 14.87 0.28
C VAL A 182 2.62 14.30 1.29
N GLN A 183 1.63 15.10 1.70
CA GLN A 183 0.57 14.63 2.59
C GLN A 183 -0.65 14.22 1.77
N SER A 184 -0.91 12.94 1.66
CA SER A 184 -2.12 12.39 1.05
C SER A 184 -3.21 12.09 2.08
N ILE A 185 -2.82 11.93 3.34
CA ILE A 185 -3.69 11.72 4.51
C ILE A 185 -3.22 12.65 5.64
N ASP A 186 -4.11 13.08 6.49
CA ASP A 186 -3.72 13.88 7.66
C ASP A 186 -2.77 13.07 8.58
N ILE A 187 -1.81 13.78 9.16
CA ILE A 187 -0.71 13.13 9.90
C ILE A 187 -1.18 12.36 11.14
N GLN A 188 -2.25 12.77 11.79
CA GLN A 188 -2.77 12.08 12.98
C GLN A 188 -3.42 10.75 12.60
N SER A 189 -4.16 10.74 11.50
CA SER A 189 -4.70 9.50 10.94
C SER A 189 -3.60 8.55 10.50
N LEU A 190 -2.56 9.05 9.82
CA LEU A 190 -1.40 8.23 9.42
C LEU A 190 -0.70 7.60 10.63
N ARG A 191 -0.44 8.38 11.68
CA ARG A 191 0.16 7.90 12.93
C ARG A 191 -0.68 6.80 13.58
N SER A 192 -1.99 7.03 13.70
CA SER A 192 -2.92 6.06 14.29
C SER A 192 -2.95 4.75 13.50
N ILE A 193 -2.97 4.83 12.17
CA ILE A 193 -2.98 3.67 11.27
C ILE A 193 -1.67 2.88 11.39
N CYS A 194 -0.53 3.56 11.32
CA CYS A 194 0.77 2.89 11.43
C CYS A 194 0.96 2.27 12.82
N ALA A 195 0.57 2.96 13.90
CA ALA A 195 0.61 2.40 15.24
C ALA A 195 -0.24 1.13 15.37
N SER A 196 -1.45 1.12 14.79
CA SER A 196 -2.30 -0.08 14.72
C SER A 196 -1.63 -1.20 13.93
N ALA A 197 -1.02 -0.89 12.79
CA ALA A 197 -0.33 -1.86 11.95
C ALA A 197 0.90 -2.47 12.67
N PHE A 198 1.73 -1.65 13.31
CA PHE A 198 2.85 -2.13 14.13
C PHE A 198 2.38 -3.01 15.28
N ALA A 199 1.31 -2.62 15.98
CA ALA A 199 0.75 -3.40 17.09
C ALA A 199 0.29 -4.81 16.66
N ARG A 200 -0.05 -5.03 15.39
CA ARG A 200 -0.39 -6.38 14.89
C ARG A 200 0.82 -7.28 14.86
N TRP A 201 1.93 -6.80 14.30
CA TRP A 201 3.19 -7.54 14.25
C TRP A 201 3.82 -7.72 15.64
N GLN A 202 3.71 -6.72 16.52
CA GLN A 202 4.19 -6.82 17.90
C GLN A 202 3.56 -7.98 18.67
N ARG A 203 2.28 -8.29 18.44
CA ARG A 203 1.57 -9.37 19.14
C ARG A 203 2.08 -10.77 18.79
N VAL A 204 2.73 -10.94 17.66
CA VAL A 204 3.10 -12.27 17.11
C VAL A 204 4.61 -12.45 16.94
N SER A 205 5.41 -11.43 17.24
CA SER A 205 6.85 -11.41 17.04
C SER A 205 7.61 -10.97 18.30
N ILE A 206 8.93 -10.95 18.23
CA ILE A 206 9.81 -10.46 19.32
C ILE A 206 9.88 -8.93 19.39
N PHE A 207 9.25 -8.21 18.43
CA PHE A 207 9.46 -6.78 18.29
C PHE A 207 8.56 -5.93 19.18
N THR A 208 9.12 -4.80 19.60
CA THR A 208 8.39 -3.65 20.16
C THR A 208 8.72 -2.41 19.31
N PHE A 209 7.75 -1.51 19.18
CA PHE A 209 7.87 -0.33 18.32
C PHE A 209 7.59 0.94 19.09
N GLU A 210 8.35 1.99 18.82
CA GLU A 210 8.20 3.32 19.41
C GLU A 210 8.26 4.40 18.33
N GLU A 211 7.27 5.29 18.31
CA GLU A 211 7.32 6.49 17.48
C GLU A 211 8.24 7.52 18.08
N ILE A 212 9.18 8.05 17.28
CA ILE A 212 10.07 9.13 17.69
C ILE A 212 9.93 10.36 16.79
N GLY A 213 10.15 11.55 17.36
CA GLY A 213 10.00 12.81 16.63
C GLY A 213 11.11 13.09 15.63
N ASP A 214 12.34 12.65 15.91
CA ASP A 214 13.47 12.78 14.98
C ASP A 214 13.53 11.58 14.04
N VAL A 215 12.90 11.72 12.88
CA VAL A 215 12.87 10.66 11.86
C VAL A 215 14.26 10.28 11.34
N ASN A 216 15.25 11.19 11.42
CA ASN A 216 16.60 10.88 10.95
C ASN A 216 17.28 9.82 11.81
N SER A 217 16.97 9.80 13.11
CA SER A 217 17.46 8.80 14.08
C SER A 217 16.58 7.54 14.14
N ALA A 218 15.41 7.52 13.47
CA ALA A 218 14.52 6.36 13.47
C ALA A 218 15.13 5.19 12.67
N ASP A 219 14.86 3.97 13.13
CA ASP A 219 15.17 2.74 12.39
C ASP A 219 14.31 2.60 11.15
N LEU A 220 13.02 2.96 11.29
CA LEU A 220 12.01 2.81 10.25
C LEU A 220 11.49 4.20 9.87
N LYS A 221 11.50 4.52 8.57
CA LYS A 221 11.16 5.84 8.05
C LYS A 221 10.02 5.72 7.06
N ILE A 222 8.90 6.35 7.38
CA ILE A 222 7.63 6.21 6.65
C ILE A 222 7.27 7.53 5.98
N GLY A 223 6.89 7.50 4.72
CA GLY A 223 6.49 8.71 4.00
C GLY A 223 5.68 8.45 2.74
N PHE A 224 5.09 9.52 2.20
CA PHE A 224 4.41 9.53 0.92
C PHE A 224 5.28 10.21 -0.13
N PHE A 225 5.37 9.59 -1.30
CA PHE A 225 6.19 10.08 -2.40
C PHE A 225 5.45 9.95 -3.75
N ARG A 226 5.99 10.58 -4.80
CA ARG A 226 5.49 10.49 -6.17
C ARG A 226 6.63 10.16 -7.12
N GLY A 227 6.34 9.36 -8.13
CA GLY A 227 7.27 9.07 -9.21
C GLY A 227 8.66 8.67 -8.74
N ASN A 228 9.70 9.23 -9.36
CA ASN A 228 11.07 9.00 -8.93
C ASN A 228 11.39 9.86 -7.68
N HIS A 229 11.65 9.22 -6.58
CA HIS A 229 11.87 9.85 -5.28
C HIS A 229 13.20 9.47 -4.61
N GLY A 230 14.15 8.95 -5.40
CA GLY A 230 15.52 8.71 -4.95
C GLY A 230 15.85 7.25 -4.62
N ASP A 231 14.88 6.36 -4.60
CA ASP A 231 15.06 4.93 -4.29
C ASP A 231 15.56 4.10 -5.50
N GLY A 232 15.93 4.78 -6.56
CA GLY A 232 16.29 4.18 -7.83
C GLY A 232 15.12 4.03 -8.80
N ALA A 233 15.40 3.95 -10.09
CA ALA A 233 14.39 3.98 -11.15
C ALA A 233 13.34 2.84 -11.04
N HIS A 234 13.73 1.67 -10.56
CA HIS A 234 12.81 0.54 -10.40
C HIS A 234 11.78 0.72 -9.31
N ASN A 235 12.13 1.49 -8.27
CA ASN A 235 11.25 1.78 -7.15
C ASN A 235 10.44 3.05 -7.39
N SER A 236 10.55 3.66 -8.58
CA SER A 236 9.70 4.79 -8.95
C SER A 236 8.24 4.41 -8.91
N PHE A 237 7.42 5.27 -8.29
CA PHE A 237 5.99 5.14 -8.34
C PHE A 237 5.46 5.46 -9.73
N ASP A 238 4.37 4.82 -10.09
CA ASP A 238 3.79 4.82 -11.43
C ASP A 238 2.48 5.63 -11.51
N GLY A 239 2.07 6.25 -10.39
CA GLY A 239 0.89 7.10 -10.29
C GLY A 239 -0.37 6.31 -9.93
N PHE A 240 -1.54 6.91 -10.16
CA PHE A 240 -2.81 6.34 -9.72
C PHE A 240 -3.03 4.92 -10.25
N GLN A 241 -3.26 4.00 -9.33
CA GLN A 241 -3.30 2.54 -9.54
C GLN A 241 -1.92 1.96 -9.94
N GLY A 242 -1.79 0.66 -9.87
CA GLY A 242 -0.50 0.00 -10.13
C GLY A 242 0.26 -0.29 -8.85
N THR A 243 1.40 0.35 -8.65
CA THR A 243 2.27 0.17 -7.48
C THR A 243 1.83 1.08 -6.34
N LEU A 244 1.30 0.52 -5.26
CA LEU A 244 0.74 1.27 -4.13
C LEU A 244 1.79 1.79 -3.15
N ALA A 245 2.79 0.96 -2.85
CA ALA A 245 3.81 1.20 -1.85
C ALA A 245 4.97 0.25 -2.04
N HIS A 246 6.09 0.51 -1.37
CA HIS A 246 7.18 -0.45 -1.22
C HIS A 246 7.92 -0.22 0.10
N ALA A 247 8.57 -1.27 0.59
CA ALA A 247 9.46 -1.18 1.74
C ALA A 247 10.76 -1.93 1.50
N PHE A 248 11.80 -1.54 2.23
CA PHE A 248 13.13 -2.15 2.16
C PHE A 248 13.34 -3.07 3.35
N SER A 249 13.81 -4.28 3.05
CA SER A 249 14.16 -5.27 4.06
C SER A 249 15.24 -4.78 5.03
N PRO A 250 15.38 -5.40 6.21
CA PRO A 250 16.41 -5.04 7.16
C PRO A 250 17.83 -5.02 6.53
N PRO A 251 18.69 -4.07 6.90
CA PRO A 251 18.46 -2.95 7.79
C PRO A 251 18.03 -1.66 7.04
N GLY A 252 17.47 -1.76 5.84
CA GLY A 252 17.10 -0.60 4.99
C GLY A 252 16.09 0.34 5.64
N GLY A 253 15.02 -0.20 6.21
CA GLY A 253 14.10 0.50 7.10
C GLY A 253 13.23 1.60 6.47
N HIS A 254 13.21 1.75 5.14
CA HIS A 254 12.38 2.75 4.47
C HIS A 254 11.07 2.10 4.01
N PHE A 255 9.97 2.82 4.20
CA PHE A 255 8.65 2.45 3.75
C PHE A 255 7.97 3.67 3.11
N HIS A 256 7.66 3.55 1.83
CA HIS A 256 7.12 4.62 1.01
C HIS A 256 5.77 4.22 0.42
N PHE A 257 4.78 5.11 0.58
CA PHE A 257 3.47 5.04 -0.07
C PHE A 257 3.47 5.88 -1.34
N ASP A 258 2.77 5.45 -2.39
CA ASP A 258 2.48 6.32 -3.53
C ASP A 258 1.44 7.37 -3.15
N ALA A 259 1.83 8.64 -3.26
CA ALA A 259 0.97 9.77 -2.93
C ALA A 259 -0.10 10.07 -4.00
N ASP A 260 -0.04 9.43 -5.16
CA ASP A 260 -1.01 9.58 -6.24
C ASP A 260 -2.20 8.63 -6.11
N GLU A 261 -2.14 7.69 -5.17
CA GLU A 261 -3.19 6.73 -4.92
C GLU A 261 -4.41 7.32 -4.19
N ASN A 262 -5.57 6.71 -4.41
CA ASN A 262 -6.78 7.03 -3.66
C ASN A 262 -6.81 6.22 -2.36
N TRP A 263 -6.21 6.78 -1.32
CA TRP A 263 -6.13 6.16 -0.01
C TRP A 263 -7.43 6.31 0.77
N GLY A 264 -7.93 5.22 1.33
CA GLY A 264 -9.07 5.19 2.24
C GLY A 264 -8.71 4.69 3.62
N ILE A 265 -9.44 5.14 4.63
CA ILE A 265 -9.38 4.61 5.99
C ILE A 265 -10.62 3.75 6.18
N ASN A 266 -10.46 2.42 6.20
CA ASN A 266 -11.57 1.48 6.23
C ASN A 266 -12.61 1.79 5.13
N PRO A 267 -12.19 1.85 3.85
CA PRO A 267 -13.04 2.32 2.77
C PRO A 267 -14.24 1.39 2.57
N SER A 268 -15.41 2.00 2.34
CA SER A 268 -16.63 1.29 1.94
C SER A 268 -16.91 1.37 0.43
N SER A 269 -16.14 2.19 -0.28
CA SER A 269 -16.25 2.38 -1.73
C SER A 269 -15.20 1.55 -2.47
N ASN A 270 -15.54 1.10 -3.68
CA ASN A 270 -14.67 0.26 -4.51
C ASN A 270 -13.67 1.07 -5.34
N ASP A 271 -13.34 2.29 -4.93
CA ASP A 271 -12.41 3.19 -5.61
C ASP A 271 -11.20 3.59 -4.77
N ALA A 272 -11.18 3.19 -3.50
CA ALA A 272 -10.08 3.49 -2.58
C ALA A 272 -9.39 2.21 -2.09
N VAL A 273 -8.08 2.31 -1.83
CA VAL A 273 -7.27 1.26 -1.22
C VAL A 273 -7.20 1.51 0.29
N ASP A 274 -7.37 0.46 1.09
CA ASP A 274 -7.26 0.57 2.55
C ASP A 274 -5.82 0.79 2.99
N LEU A 275 -5.56 1.98 3.55
CA LEU A 275 -4.21 2.38 3.94
C LEU A 275 -3.63 1.48 5.03
N GLU A 276 -4.44 1.02 5.99
CA GLU A 276 -3.96 0.13 7.06
C GLU A 276 -3.58 -1.24 6.50
N SER A 277 -4.32 -1.76 5.53
CA SER A 277 -3.98 -3.04 4.88
C SER A 277 -2.62 -2.99 4.21
N VAL A 278 -2.32 -1.89 3.51
CA VAL A 278 -0.99 -1.70 2.90
C VAL A 278 0.07 -1.47 3.98
N ALA A 279 -0.22 -0.68 5.03
CA ALA A 279 0.74 -0.46 6.11
C ALA A 279 1.12 -1.77 6.82
N VAL A 280 0.17 -2.66 7.12
CA VAL A 280 0.46 -3.96 7.74
C VAL A 280 1.36 -4.81 6.84
N HIS A 281 1.10 -4.84 5.52
CA HIS A 281 1.90 -5.55 4.53
C HIS A 281 3.34 -5.03 4.46
N GLU A 282 3.51 -3.72 4.26
CA GLU A 282 4.83 -3.12 4.11
C GLU A 282 5.68 -3.24 5.39
N ILE A 283 5.04 -3.21 6.56
CA ILE A 283 5.75 -3.48 7.83
C ILE A 283 6.29 -4.92 7.84
N GLY A 284 5.59 -5.90 7.28
CA GLY A 284 6.13 -7.25 7.11
C GLY A 284 7.45 -7.27 6.34
N HIS A 285 7.56 -6.50 5.26
CA HIS A 285 8.82 -6.32 4.52
C HIS A 285 9.91 -5.64 5.36
N LEU A 286 9.56 -4.59 6.11
CA LEU A 286 10.49 -3.95 7.05
C LEU A 286 11.05 -4.93 8.08
N LEU A 287 10.29 -5.97 8.42
CA LEU A 287 10.71 -7.01 9.36
C LEU A 287 11.44 -8.19 8.68
N GLY A 288 11.56 -8.21 7.35
CA GLY A 288 12.33 -9.19 6.60
C GLY A 288 11.51 -10.28 5.91
N LEU A 289 10.17 -10.23 6.00
CA LEU A 289 9.30 -11.10 5.21
C LEU A 289 9.23 -10.61 3.76
N ASP A 290 9.20 -11.55 2.84
CA ASP A 290 8.90 -11.32 1.45
C ASP A 290 7.42 -11.61 1.13
N HIS A 291 7.02 -11.54 -0.14
CA HIS A 291 5.66 -11.86 -0.53
C HIS A 291 5.30 -13.31 -0.22
N SER A 292 4.08 -13.53 0.22
CA SER A 292 3.44 -14.85 0.30
C SER A 292 2.58 -15.11 -0.92
N PHE A 293 2.52 -16.35 -1.38
CA PHE A 293 1.61 -16.79 -2.44
C PHE A 293 0.25 -17.27 -1.90
N ASP A 294 0.06 -17.28 -0.59
CA ASP A 294 -1.25 -17.49 0.04
C ASP A 294 -2.11 -16.23 -0.10
N THR A 295 -3.20 -16.31 -0.84
CA THR A 295 -4.11 -15.19 -1.05
C THR A 295 -4.77 -14.67 0.23
N SER A 296 -4.81 -15.47 1.30
CA SER A 296 -5.31 -15.06 2.61
C SER A 296 -4.30 -14.29 3.45
N ALA A 297 -3.00 -14.48 3.20
CA ALA A 297 -1.92 -13.82 3.91
C ALA A 297 -1.91 -12.30 3.66
N VAL A 298 -1.54 -11.54 4.70
CA VAL A 298 -1.31 -10.09 4.56
C VAL A 298 -0.15 -9.84 3.60
N MET A 299 0.88 -10.72 3.60
CA MET A 299 2.04 -10.62 2.71
C MET A 299 1.77 -11.00 1.26
N TYR A 300 0.50 -11.30 0.86
CA TYR A 300 0.15 -11.46 -0.55
C TYR A 300 0.28 -10.14 -1.31
N ALA A 301 1.00 -10.14 -2.44
CA ALA A 301 1.45 -8.92 -3.13
C ALA A 301 0.32 -8.02 -3.67
N TYR A 302 -0.89 -8.53 -3.88
CA TYR A 302 -1.98 -7.81 -4.51
C TYR A 302 -3.07 -7.38 -3.55
N PHE A 303 -3.62 -6.20 -3.80
CA PHE A 303 -4.70 -5.61 -3.03
C PHE A 303 -6.01 -5.54 -3.81
N GLY A 304 -7.07 -5.15 -3.13
CA GLY A 304 -8.38 -4.90 -3.75
C GLY A 304 -8.94 -3.57 -3.27
N TYR A 305 -9.62 -2.87 -4.16
CA TYR A 305 -10.34 -1.65 -3.81
C TYR A 305 -11.52 -1.97 -2.88
N GLY A 306 -11.74 -1.12 -1.88
CA GLY A 306 -12.81 -1.31 -0.90
C GLY A 306 -12.61 -2.52 0.02
N LEU A 307 -11.49 -3.23 -0.08
CA LEU A 307 -11.20 -4.39 0.74
C LEU A 307 -10.21 -4.05 1.85
N ARG A 308 -10.48 -4.56 3.04
CA ARG A 308 -9.62 -4.41 4.20
C ARG A 308 -9.08 -5.77 4.63
N LYS A 309 -7.74 -5.92 4.58
CA LYS A 309 -7.00 -7.12 4.97
C LYS A 309 -5.89 -6.75 5.95
N VAL A 310 -6.22 -6.71 7.23
CA VAL A 310 -5.30 -6.27 8.29
C VAL A 310 -4.97 -7.37 9.31
N ASN A 311 -5.68 -8.48 9.27
CA ASN A 311 -5.45 -9.58 10.21
C ASN A 311 -4.40 -10.52 9.63
N LEU A 312 -3.31 -10.70 10.37
CA LEU A 312 -2.25 -11.62 10.00
C LEU A 312 -2.80 -13.05 9.89
N ALA A 313 -2.55 -13.70 8.78
CA ALA A 313 -2.87 -15.11 8.56
C ALA A 313 -1.87 -16.02 9.29
N ALA A 314 -2.16 -17.31 9.35
CA ALA A 314 -1.25 -18.29 9.95
C ALA A 314 0.11 -18.32 9.23
N ASP A 315 0.11 -18.09 7.91
CA ASP A 315 1.31 -18.03 7.09
C ASP A 315 2.21 -16.83 7.45
N ASP A 316 1.63 -15.63 7.61
CA ASP A 316 2.35 -14.43 8.06
C ASP A 316 2.99 -14.64 9.43
N ILE A 317 2.23 -15.24 10.37
CA ILE A 317 2.69 -15.50 11.74
C ILE A 317 3.80 -16.55 11.74
N ALA A 318 3.65 -17.62 10.99
CA ALA A 318 4.67 -18.66 10.87
C ALA A 318 5.95 -18.07 10.26
N GLY A 319 5.84 -17.24 9.22
CA GLY A 319 6.99 -16.61 8.58
C GLY A 319 7.80 -15.73 9.53
N ILE A 320 7.15 -14.82 10.27
CA ILE A 320 7.89 -13.95 11.20
C ILE A 320 8.50 -14.72 12.36
N GLN A 321 7.84 -15.77 12.84
CA GLN A 321 8.37 -16.62 13.91
C GLN A 321 9.54 -17.48 13.41
N ASP A 322 9.48 -18.04 12.21
CA ASP A 322 10.58 -18.83 11.64
C ASP A 322 11.82 -17.96 11.35
N LEU A 323 11.60 -16.71 10.93
CA LEU A 323 12.70 -15.79 10.66
C LEU A 323 13.47 -15.39 11.93
N TYR A 324 12.81 -15.26 13.07
CA TYR A 324 13.40 -14.71 14.31
C TYR A 324 13.52 -15.71 15.48
N ASN A 325 13.30 -17.00 15.23
CA ASN A 325 13.54 -18.07 16.22
C ASN A 325 14.98 -18.59 16.21
#